data_4fb8cfcc4c1c5dd0dff6f2b1af48bb90
#
_entry.id   4fb8cfcc4c1c5dd0dff6f2b1af48bb90
#
_cell.length_a   1.000
_cell.length_b   1.000
_cell.length_c   1.000
_cell.angle_alpha   90.00
_cell.angle_beta   90.00
_cell.angle_gamma   90.00
#
_symmetry.space_group_name_H-M   'P 1'
#
loop_
_entity.id
_entity.type
_entity.pdbx_description
1 polymer ?
#
loop_
_entity_poly.entity_id
_entity_poly.type
_entity_poly.pdbx_seq_one_letter_code
_entity_poly.pdbx_strand_id
1 'polypeptide(L)'
;MAQLEASPLFYRSTALSLSREVQSGRVVGEEEIKKAIRKVLGCEEVSFRSDEQREALRVIVSGEQRTPLVVVLPTGGGKSLLFMAPACLDDPGVTIVVVPYRALVNNLVTTARTARIDCIEYKPGEQNPAALVFVSADFVTEGQFLSYAQLLSAKGILRRVFVDESHLTFTASDWRPKLAEVRAVRGLKVPTIMLTATLPVLLEFELEASIAAQIAQYIRAVTTRVKTRYMVERCKPGTLEEGAIQLCRRMKKHLGLRKGVVYSRSRTQCEGLAKELECAYYHAGAVDNEERLQSWLEIGGLIVATSALGTGVDFPGIVFILHVDLPYSMIDFAQESGRAGRAGEDVDSIVIVEEGKVERVLSSHKGGLDEKMICEFITTKECRRRVMSLYLDNKEIECGSDTNMAKCDGCGEGLTALERSYVRAATERQLVEETLDELSDGCVVCFVESADKPSID
;
A
#
# COMPACT_ATOMS: atom_id res chain seq x y z
N MET A 1 29.88 2.82 24.68
CA MET A 1 29.85 4.23 24.31
C MET A 1 30.84 4.42 23.17
N ALA A 2 30.39 4.40 21.95
CA ALA A 2 31.12 4.82 20.78
C ALA A 2 30.19 5.77 20.01
N GLN A 3 30.58 7.03 19.97
CA GLN A 3 29.93 8.10 19.26
C GLN A 3 29.99 7.80 17.76
N LEU A 4 28.84 7.71 17.12
CA LEU A 4 28.72 7.80 15.67
C LEU A 4 28.72 9.29 15.32
N GLU A 5 29.88 9.76 14.84
CA GLU A 5 30.01 11.08 14.25
C GLU A 5 29.21 11.15 12.96
N ALA A 6 28.29 12.09 12.89
CA ALA A 6 27.53 12.41 11.70
C ALA A 6 28.48 13.00 10.63
N SER A 7 28.63 12.33 9.50
CA SER A 7 29.29 12.89 8.32
C SER A 7 28.40 13.95 7.66
N PRO A 8 28.97 15.11 7.28
CA PRO A 8 28.21 16.17 6.67
C PRO A 8 27.78 15.84 5.25
N LEU A 9 26.50 16.01 4.96
CA LEU A 9 25.91 15.97 3.63
C LEU A 9 26.57 17.03 2.74
N PHE A 10 27.43 16.60 1.82
CA PHE A 10 27.96 17.46 0.76
C PHE A 10 26.87 17.71 -0.29
N TYR A 11 26.31 18.92 -0.30
CA TYR A 11 25.62 19.46 -1.47
C TYR A 11 26.61 19.56 -2.63
N ARG A 12 26.55 18.65 -3.59
CA ARG A 12 27.18 18.84 -4.91
C ARG A 12 26.16 19.45 -5.88
N SER A 13 26.18 20.77 -5.93
CA SER A 13 25.72 21.51 -7.10
C SER A 13 26.75 21.35 -8.22
N THR A 14 26.45 20.52 -9.21
CA THR A 14 27.10 20.57 -10.52
C THR A 14 26.04 20.48 -11.59
N ALA A 15 25.71 21.64 -12.13
CA ALA A 15 24.93 21.79 -13.32
C ALA A 15 25.72 21.21 -14.52
N LEU A 16 25.37 20.01 -14.96
CA LEU A 16 25.70 19.54 -16.29
C LEU A 16 24.54 19.88 -17.21
N SER A 17 24.72 20.94 -17.99
CA SER A 17 23.87 21.33 -19.10
C SER A 17 23.89 20.24 -20.17
N LEU A 18 22.93 19.36 -20.16
CA LEU A 18 22.54 18.58 -21.33
C LEU A 18 21.34 19.29 -21.95
N SER A 19 21.65 20.19 -22.91
CA SER A 19 20.67 20.72 -23.83
C SER A 19 20.07 19.58 -24.66
N ARG A 20 18.87 19.13 -24.28
CA ARG A 20 17.94 18.45 -25.16
C ARG A 20 16.86 19.47 -25.51
N GLU A 21 16.61 19.66 -26.78
CA GLU A 21 15.38 20.30 -27.24
C GLU A 21 14.20 19.59 -26.61
N VAL A 22 13.66 20.22 -25.55
CA VAL A 22 12.35 19.89 -25.02
C VAL A 22 11.39 20.26 -26.13
N GLN A 23 10.79 19.25 -26.77
CA GLN A 23 9.62 19.52 -27.58
C GLN A 23 8.68 20.31 -26.66
N SER A 24 8.33 21.52 -27.08
CA SER A 24 7.45 22.42 -26.35
C SER A 24 6.13 21.70 -26.10
N GLY A 25 6.04 21.02 -24.97
CA GLY A 25 4.88 20.28 -24.56
C GLY A 25 3.73 21.25 -24.32
N ARG A 26 2.56 20.95 -24.84
CA ARG A 26 1.31 21.62 -24.48
C ARG A 26 1.24 21.64 -22.94
N VAL A 27 1.11 22.83 -22.37
CA VAL A 27 0.91 22.98 -20.93
C VAL A 27 -0.47 22.41 -20.59
N VAL A 28 -0.50 21.26 -19.93
CA VAL A 28 -1.74 20.64 -19.45
C VAL A 28 -2.16 21.34 -18.16
N GLY A 29 -3.30 22.01 -18.19
CA GLY A 29 -3.85 22.72 -17.03
C GLY A 29 -4.44 21.78 -15.98
N GLU A 30 -4.57 22.27 -14.72
CA GLU A 30 -5.12 21.47 -13.62
C GLU A 30 -6.56 20.99 -13.91
N GLU A 31 -7.39 21.80 -14.56
CA GLU A 31 -8.75 21.40 -14.93
C GLU A 31 -8.80 20.28 -15.97
N GLU A 32 -7.83 20.24 -16.87
CA GLU A 32 -7.70 19.12 -17.84
C GLU A 32 -7.31 17.83 -17.10
N ILE A 33 -6.42 17.94 -16.11
CA ILE A 33 -6.06 16.80 -15.24
C ILE A 33 -7.29 16.33 -14.45
N LYS A 34 -8.05 17.23 -13.84
CA LYS A 34 -9.30 16.90 -13.11
C LYS A 34 -10.34 16.26 -14.03
N LYS A 35 -10.48 16.75 -15.29
CA LYS A 35 -11.35 16.13 -16.30
C LYS A 35 -10.92 14.68 -16.59
N ALA A 36 -9.63 14.43 -16.72
CA ALA A 36 -9.10 13.08 -16.89
C ALA A 36 -9.36 12.19 -15.65
N ILE A 37 -9.22 12.73 -14.45
CA ILE A 37 -9.53 12.03 -13.19
C ILE A 37 -11.01 11.67 -13.12
N ARG A 38 -11.92 12.61 -13.45
CA ARG A 38 -13.39 12.34 -13.51
C ARG A 38 -13.70 11.15 -14.42
N LYS A 39 -13.04 11.10 -15.58
CA LYS A 39 -13.21 9.99 -16.52
C LYS A 39 -12.74 8.65 -15.94
N VAL A 40 -11.60 8.63 -15.22
CA VAL A 40 -11.09 7.42 -14.58
C VAL A 40 -11.98 6.95 -13.44
N LEU A 41 -12.46 7.88 -12.59
CA LEU A 41 -13.22 7.56 -11.39
C LEU A 41 -14.74 7.43 -11.62
N GLY A 42 -15.24 7.90 -12.77
CA GLY A 42 -16.66 7.88 -13.07
C GLY A 42 -17.51 8.80 -12.17
N CYS A 43 -16.92 9.85 -11.60
CA CYS A 43 -17.62 10.78 -10.69
C CYS A 43 -17.32 12.24 -11.08
N GLU A 44 -18.29 13.13 -10.85
CA GLU A 44 -18.19 14.55 -11.22
C GLU A 44 -17.30 15.34 -10.24
N GLU A 45 -17.43 15.03 -8.95
CA GLU A 45 -16.60 15.69 -7.94
C GLU A 45 -15.33 14.89 -7.69
N VAL A 46 -14.19 15.50 -8.00
CA VAL A 46 -12.88 14.87 -7.81
C VAL A 46 -11.94 15.83 -7.08
N SER A 47 -11.17 15.24 -6.18
CA SER A 47 -10.07 15.91 -5.50
C SER A 47 -8.81 15.04 -5.57
N PHE A 48 -7.66 15.66 -5.47
CA PHE A 48 -6.42 14.93 -5.27
C PHE A 48 -6.40 14.35 -3.85
N ARG A 49 -5.86 13.17 -3.69
CA ARG A 49 -5.73 12.50 -2.38
C ARG A 49 -4.64 13.13 -1.50
N SER A 50 -3.66 13.79 -2.14
CA SER A 50 -2.61 14.55 -1.47
C SER A 50 -1.99 15.56 -2.44
N ASP A 51 -1.24 16.52 -1.89
CA ASP A 51 -0.49 17.50 -2.68
C ASP A 51 0.60 16.82 -3.52
N GLU A 52 1.21 15.75 -3.01
CA GLU A 52 2.21 14.97 -3.72
C GLU A 52 1.61 14.23 -4.92
N GLN A 53 0.39 13.69 -4.79
CA GLN A 53 -0.32 13.10 -5.94
C GLN A 53 -0.61 14.16 -7.01
N ARG A 54 -1.05 15.37 -6.59
CA ARG A 54 -1.28 16.50 -7.49
C ARG A 54 -0.02 16.90 -8.21
N GLU A 55 1.08 17.06 -7.48
CA GLU A 55 2.37 17.42 -8.05
C GLU A 55 2.90 16.34 -8.99
N ALA A 56 2.82 15.07 -8.60
CA ALA A 56 3.24 13.97 -9.45
C ALA A 56 2.48 13.97 -10.79
N LEU A 57 1.15 14.12 -10.77
CA LEU A 57 0.35 14.22 -11.99
C LEU A 57 0.78 15.43 -12.84
N ARG A 58 0.94 16.61 -12.24
CA ARG A 58 1.39 17.80 -12.96
C ARG A 58 2.72 17.58 -13.65
N VAL A 59 3.71 17.05 -12.95
CA VAL A 59 5.05 16.77 -13.46
C VAL A 59 5.01 15.71 -14.57
N ILE A 60 4.21 14.64 -14.40
CA ILE A 60 4.08 13.55 -15.37
C ILE A 60 3.44 14.03 -16.69
N VAL A 61 2.43 14.91 -16.63
CA VAL A 61 1.72 15.37 -17.82
C VAL A 61 2.42 16.53 -18.52
N SER A 62 3.16 17.38 -17.79
CA SER A 62 3.93 18.48 -18.38
C SER A 62 5.18 17.99 -19.13
N GLY A 63 5.67 16.80 -18.80
CA GLY A 63 6.93 16.30 -19.35
C GLY A 63 8.19 17.01 -18.81
N GLU A 64 8.05 17.90 -17.83
CA GLU A 64 9.16 18.66 -17.22
C GLU A 64 9.99 17.85 -16.20
N GLN A 65 9.68 16.58 -16.05
CA GLN A 65 10.35 15.72 -15.09
C GLN A 65 11.81 15.46 -15.45
N ARG A 66 12.64 15.43 -14.42
CA ARG A 66 13.94 14.76 -14.52
C ARG A 66 13.70 13.26 -14.47
N THR A 67 14.39 12.53 -15.30
CA THR A 67 14.17 11.08 -15.39
C THR A 67 15.39 10.31 -14.86
N PRO A 68 15.15 9.27 -14.02
CA PRO A 68 13.84 8.78 -13.59
C PRO A 68 13.17 9.69 -12.54
N LEU A 69 11.83 9.70 -12.58
CA LEU A 69 11.00 10.25 -11.52
C LEU A 69 10.55 9.12 -10.59
N VAL A 70 10.83 9.22 -9.31
CA VAL A 70 10.38 8.26 -8.29
C VAL A 70 9.23 8.88 -7.50
N VAL A 71 8.08 8.23 -7.51
CA VAL A 71 6.90 8.69 -6.76
C VAL A 71 6.58 7.68 -5.67
N VAL A 72 6.71 8.11 -4.42
CA VAL A 72 6.39 7.33 -3.23
C VAL A 72 5.07 7.82 -2.66
N LEU A 73 4.00 7.04 -2.88
CA LEU A 73 2.68 7.31 -2.31
C LEU A 73 2.22 6.09 -1.51
N PRO A 74 1.66 6.26 -0.32
CA PRO A 74 1.20 5.14 0.50
C PRO A 74 0.22 4.25 -0.24
N THR A 75 0.02 3.02 0.23
CA THR A 75 -1.07 2.17 -0.27
C THR A 75 -2.40 2.92 -0.14
N GLY A 76 -3.21 2.91 -1.21
CA GLY A 76 -4.41 3.74 -1.28
C GLY A 76 -4.16 5.22 -1.61
N GLY A 77 -2.93 5.69 -1.74
CA GLY A 77 -2.57 7.05 -2.15
C GLY A 77 -2.84 7.39 -3.62
N GLY A 78 -3.47 6.48 -4.37
CA GLY A 78 -3.90 6.71 -5.74
C GLY A 78 -2.79 6.58 -6.78
N LYS A 79 -1.79 5.71 -6.58
CA LYS A 79 -0.71 5.44 -7.54
C LYS A 79 -1.21 5.10 -8.95
N SER A 80 -2.25 4.26 -9.06
CA SER A 80 -2.80 3.85 -10.37
C SER A 80 -3.34 5.04 -11.18
N LEU A 81 -3.82 6.08 -10.51
CA LEU A 81 -4.31 7.29 -11.15
C LEU A 81 -3.20 8.02 -11.91
N LEU A 82 -1.95 7.88 -11.47
CA LEU A 82 -0.79 8.54 -12.08
C LEU A 82 -0.51 8.07 -13.52
N PHE A 83 -0.90 6.85 -13.89
CA PHE A 83 -0.80 6.35 -15.26
C PHE A 83 -2.16 6.29 -15.97
N MET A 84 -3.27 6.15 -15.26
CA MET A 84 -4.60 6.12 -15.87
C MET A 84 -5.09 7.51 -16.33
N ALA A 85 -4.90 8.54 -15.50
CA ALA A 85 -5.35 9.89 -15.86
C ALA A 85 -4.64 10.44 -17.11
N PRO A 86 -3.30 10.34 -17.25
CA PRO A 86 -2.64 10.75 -18.50
C PRO A 86 -3.13 10.03 -19.75
N ALA A 87 -3.59 8.78 -19.64
CA ALA A 87 -4.18 8.02 -20.75
C ALA A 87 -5.58 8.50 -21.15
N CYS A 88 -6.20 9.36 -20.34
CA CYS A 88 -7.52 9.97 -20.60
C CYS A 88 -7.45 11.38 -21.19
N LEU A 89 -6.26 11.94 -21.42
CA LEU A 89 -6.05 13.24 -22.06
C LEU A 89 -6.44 13.18 -23.54
N ASP A 90 -6.67 14.34 -24.15
CA ASP A 90 -7.08 14.43 -25.56
C ASP A 90 -5.99 13.87 -26.53
N ASP A 91 -4.70 14.04 -26.21
CA ASP A 91 -3.57 13.41 -26.92
C ASP A 91 -2.72 12.59 -25.93
N PRO A 92 -3.18 11.38 -25.54
CA PRO A 92 -2.54 10.61 -24.49
C PRO A 92 -1.19 10.01 -24.93
N GLY A 93 -1.05 9.70 -26.23
CA GLY A 93 0.01 8.84 -26.73
C GLY A 93 -0.05 7.46 -26.07
N VAL A 94 1.06 6.74 -26.10
CA VAL A 94 1.17 5.41 -25.45
C VAL A 94 1.90 5.55 -24.13
N THR A 95 1.32 4.98 -23.09
CA THR A 95 1.93 4.79 -21.77
C THR A 95 2.14 3.30 -21.53
N ILE A 96 3.38 2.86 -21.35
CA ILE A 96 3.70 1.49 -20.94
C ILE A 96 3.74 1.43 -19.40
N VAL A 97 3.10 0.42 -18.82
CA VAL A 97 3.11 0.16 -17.37
C VAL A 97 3.69 -1.22 -17.14
N VAL A 98 4.91 -1.27 -16.59
CA VAL A 98 5.57 -2.51 -16.17
C VAL A 98 5.06 -2.88 -14.80
N VAL A 99 4.53 -4.09 -14.69
CA VAL A 99 3.89 -4.63 -13.48
C VAL A 99 4.67 -5.85 -13.01
N PRO A 100 4.96 -5.97 -11.70
CA PRO A 100 5.82 -7.05 -11.21
C PRO A 100 5.23 -8.45 -11.37
N TYR A 101 3.90 -8.58 -11.35
CA TYR A 101 3.21 -9.87 -11.37
C TYR A 101 2.10 -9.92 -12.41
N ARG A 102 1.93 -11.07 -13.09
CA ARG A 102 0.85 -11.27 -14.09
C ARG A 102 -0.54 -11.11 -13.49
N ALA A 103 -0.76 -11.56 -12.25
CA ALA A 103 -2.04 -11.40 -11.58
C ALA A 103 -2.47 -9.93 -11.45
N LEU A 104 -1.50 -9.02 -11.27
CA LEU A 104 -1.76 -7.57 -11.22
C LEU A 104 -2.18 -7.02 -12.58
N VAL A 105 -1.60 -7.52 -13.67
CA VAL A 105 -1.94 -7.07 -15.02
C VAL A 105 -3.43 -7.23 -15.28
N ASN A 106 -4.01 -8.40 -14.95
CA ASN A 106 -5.44 -8.66 -15.16
C ASN A 106 -6.32 -7.65 -14.40
N ASN A 107 -5.98 -7.37 -13.15
CA ASN A 107 -6.74 -6.40 -12.32
C ASN A 107 -6.66 -4.99 -12.89
N LEU A 108 -5.46 -4.56 -13.30
CA LEU A 108 -5.27 -3.22 -13.88
C LEU A 108 -5.96 -3.08 -15.24
N VAL A 109 -5.90 -4.09 -16.09
CA VAL A 109 -6.63 -4.13 -17.37
C VAL A 109 -8.14 -4.05 -17.15
N THR A 110 -8.66 -4.83 -16.19
CA THR A 110 -10.09 -4.80 -15.85
C THR A 110 -10.50 -3.41 -15.35
N THR A 111 -9.73 -2.82 -14.45
CA THR A 111 -9.99 -1.47 -13.91
C THR A 111 -9.94 -0.42 -15.02
N ALA A 112 -8.94 -0.46 -15.91
CA ALA A 112 -8.82 0.47 -17.01
C ALA A 112 -9.99 0.33 -18.00
N ARG A 113 -10.42 -0.89 -18.31
CA ARG A 113 -11.58 -1.15 -19.19
C ARG A 113 -12.90 -0.67 -18.55
N THR A 114 -13.08 -0.87 -17.27
CA THR A 114 -14.24 -0.33 -16.52
C THR A 114 -14.30 1.20 -16.61
N ALA A 115 -13.15 1.85 -16.54
CA ALA A 115 -13.00 3.29 -16.75
C ALA A 115 -13.07 3.71 -18.24
N ARG A 116 -13.33 2.77 -19.17
CA ARG A 116 -13.38 2.99 -20.64
C ARG A 116 -12.10 3.60 -21.20
N ILE A 117 -10.95 3.20 -20.65
CA ILE A 117 -9.64 3.58 -21.15
C ILE A 117 -9.21 2.55 -22.20
N ASP A 118 -8.72 3.03 -23.34
CA ASP A 118 -8.09 2.19 -24.36
C ASP A 118 -6.85 1.52 -23.78
N CYS A 119 -6.87 0.19 -23.61
CA CYS A 119 -5.80 -0.54 -22.96
C CYS A 119 -5.65 -1.98 -23.48
N ILE A 120 -4.42 -2.46 -23.48
CA ILE A 120 -4.06 -3.84 -23.79
C ILE A 120 -3.13 -4.43 -22.70
N GLU A 121 -3.20 -5.75 -22.55
CA GLU A 121 -2.14 -6.55 -21.97
C GLU A 121 -1.16 -6.93 -23.08
N TYR A 122 0.12 -6.55 -22.92
CA TYR A 122 1.14 -7.01 -23.86
C TYR A 122 1.32 -8.53 -23.76
N LYS A 123 1.24 -9.18 -24.93
CA LYS A 123 1.59 -10.60 -25.11
C LYS A 123 2.61 -10.72 -26.26
N PRO A 124 3.48 -11.74 -26.24
CA PRO A 124 4.40 -11.98 -27.36
C PRO A 124 3.66 -11.99 -28.71
N GLY A 125 4.15 -11.18 -29.65
CA GLY A 125 3.50 -10.99 -30.96
C GLY A 125 2.53 -9.80 -31.05
N GLU A 126 2.24 -9.08 -29.97
CA GLU A 126 1.43 -7.86 -30.00
C GLU A 126 2.12 -6.74 -30.78
N GLN A 127 1.38 -6.07 -31.66
CA GLN A 127 1.87 -4.98 -32.51
C GLN A 127 1.01 -3.72 -32.43
N ASN A 128 -0.19 -3.81 -31.84
CA ASN A 128 -1.12 -2.71 -31.78
C ASN A 128 -0.76 -1.72 -30.67
N PRO A 129 -0.81 -0.41 -30.90
CA PRO A 129 -0.72 0.56 -29.84
C PRO A 129 -2.04 0.68 -29.08
N ALA A 130 -1.97 1.06 -27.81
CA ALA A 130 -3.10 1.50 -26.99
C ALA A 130 -2.66 2.64 -26.07
N ALA A 131 -3.59 3.42 -25.56
CA ALA A 131 -3.27 4.50 -24.63
C ALA A 131 -2.56 3.98 -23.35
N LEU A 132 -2.93 2.76 -22.89
CA LEU A 132 -2.23 2.01 -21.84
C LEU A 132 -1.82 0.64 -22.35
N VAL A 133 -0.55 0.30 -22.16
CA VAL A 133 0.00 -1.02 -22.43
C VAL A 133 0.55 -1.59 -21.13
N PHE A 134 -0.14 -2.57 -20.57
CA PHE A 134 0.31 -3.27 -19.38
C PHE A 134 1.20 -4.45 -19.75
N VAL A 135 2.36 -4.55 -19.13
CA VAL A 135 3.31 -5.63 -19.38
C VAL A 135 3.84 -6.21 -18.07
N SER A 136 3.85 -7.54 -17.95
CA SER A 136 4.53 -8.20 -16.83
C SER A 136 6.04 -8.02 -16.94
N ALA A 137 6.71 -7.80 -15.81
CA ALA A 137 8.17 -7.78 -15.72
C ALA A 137 8.84 -9.03 -16.36
N ASP A 138 8.12 -10.15 -16.43
CA ASP A 138 8.59 -11.37 -17.07
C ASP A 138 8.90 -11.21 -18.55
N PHE A 139 8.22 -10.27 -19.24
CA PHE A 139 8.38 -10.01 -20.67
C PHE A 139 9.25 -8.80 -21.02
N VAL A 140 9.55 -7.94 -20.04
CA VAL A 140 10.19 -6.63 -20.29
C VAL A 140 11.55 -6.75 -20.96
N THR A 141 12.29 -7.81 -20.72
CA THR A 141 13.62 -8.06 -21.29
C THR A 141 13.61 -8.93 -22.55
N GLU A 142 12.44 -9.40 -22.95
CA GLU A 142 12.33 -10.17 -24.18
C GLU A 142 12.52 -9.28 -25.42
N GLY A 143 13.29 -9.74 -26.37
CA GLY A 143 13.60 -8.98 -27.59
C GLY A 143 12.37 -8.51 -28.36
N GLN A 144 11.29 -9.30 -28.34
CA GLN A 144 10.02 -8.95 -28.99
C GLN A 144 9.36 -7.72 -28.31
N PHE A 145 9.34 -7.68 -26.96
CA PHE A 145 8.81 -6.52 -26.25
C PHE A 145 9.65 -5.28 -26.47
N LEU A 146 10.97 -5.40 -26.37
CA LEU A 146 11.86 -4.26 -26.59
C LEU A 146 11.73 -3.72 -28.02
N SER A 147 11.61 -4.58 -29.03
CA SER A 147 11.37 -4.18 -30.41
C SER A 147 10.02 -3.47 -30.58
N TYR A 148 8.96 -3.96 -29.97
CA TYR A 148 7.65 -3.32 -29.94
C TYR A 148 7.74 -1.90 -29.30
N ALA A 149 8.33 -1.79 -28.11
CA ALA A 149 8.46 -0.52 -27.41
C ALA A 149 9.38 0.47 -28.16
N GLN A 150 10.46 0.00 -28.79
CA GLN A 150 11.34 0.81 -29.64
C GLN A 150 10.61 1.33 -30.89
N LEU A 151 9.74 0.51 -31.52
CA LEU A 151 8.92 0.95 -32.65
C LEU A 151 7.96 2.07 -32.25
N LEU A 152 7.29 1.96 -31.09
CA LEU A 152 6.42 3.01 -30.55
C LEU A 152 7.21 4.30 -30.26
N SER A 153 8.43 4.17 -29.71
CA SER A 153 9.33 5.28 -29.44
C SER A 153 9.81 5.94 -30.75
N ALA A 154 10.20 5.15 -31.76
CA ALA A 154 10.63 5.64 -33.06
C ALA A 154 9.50 6.37 -33.81
N LYS A 155 8.26 5.93 -33.67
CA LYS A 155 7.06 6.62 -34.21
C LYS A 155 6.70 7.89 -33.42
N GLY A 156 7.38 8.20 -32.32
CA GLY A 156 7.12 9.36 -31.48
C GLY A 156 5.81 9.28 -30.67
N ILE A 157 5.16 8.11 -30.61
CA ILE A 157 3.89 7.93 -29.88
C ILE A 157 4.07 7.40 -28.48
N LEU A 158 5.22 6.78 -28.14
CA LEU A 158 5.52 6.38 -26.75
C LEU A 158 5.87 7.61 -25.93
N ARG A 159 4.99 7.97 -24.99
CA ARG A 159 5.14 9.17 -24.16
C ARG A 159 5.92 8.90 -22.87
N ARG A 160 5.69 7.75 -22.22
CA ARG A 160 6.28 7.43 -20.92
C ARG A 160 6.25 5.94 -20.60
N VAL A 161 7.09 5.54 -19.65
CA VAL A 161 7.10 4.19 -19.08
C VAL A 161 6.98 4.30 -17.56
N PHE A 162 6.04 3.56 -16.99
CA PHE A 162 5.91 3.37 -15.55
C PHE A 162 6.45 2.01 -15.14
N VAL A 163 7.06 1.96 -13.95
CA VAL A 163 7.43 0.72 -13.27
C VAL A 163 6.71 0.73 -11.93
N ASP A 164 5.71 -0.13 -11.79
CA ASP A 164 4.95 -0.26 -10.55
C ASP A 164 5.68 -1.17 -9.57
N GLU A 165 5.46 -0.92 -8.25
CA GLU A 165 6.16 -1.58 -7.15
C GLU A 165 7.69 -1.61 -7.35
N SER A 166 8.26 -0.48 -7.72
CA SER A 166 9.65 -0.36 -8.14
C SER A 166 10.69 -0.75 -7.08
N HIS A 167 10.33 -0.75 -5.79
CA HIS A 167 11.18 -1.27 -4.71
C HIS A 167 11.55 -2.75 -4.92
N LEU A 168 10.72 -3.53 -5.63
CA LEU A 168 11.00 -4.94 -5.92
C LEU A 168 12.21 -5.14 -6.86
N THR A 169 12.67 -4.10 -7.54
CA THR A 169 13.85 -4.20 -8.43
C THR A 169 15.13 -4.51 -7.65
N PHE A 170 15.19 -4.17 -6.36
CA PHE A 170 16.33 -4.48 -5.50
C PHE A 170 15.96 -5.41 -4.33
N THR A 171 14.74 -5.35 -3.78
CA THR A 171 14.35 -6.22 -2.66
C THR A 171 14.03 -7.65 -3.08
N ALA A 172 13.68 -7.87 -4.35
CA ALA A 172 13.31 -9.19 -4.88
C ALA A 172 14.34 -9.77 -5.86
N SER A 173 15.51 -9.16 -6.00
CA SER A 173 16.55 -9.56 -6.97
C SER A 173 16.99 -11.02 -6.85
N ASP A 174 17.06 -11.55 -5.64
CA ASP A 174 17.57 -12.90 -5.37
C ASP A 174 16.61 -14.02 -5.81
N TRP A 175 15.32 -13.78 -5.68
CA TRP A 175 14.29 -14.78 -6.02
C TRP A 175 13.51 -14.45 -7.30
N ARG A 176 13.66 -13.23 -7.81
CA ARG A 176 13.05 -12.79 -9.06
C ARG A 176 13.97 -11.88 -9.89
N PRO A 177 15.05 -12.41 -10.45
CA PRO A 177 16.09 -11.64 -11.13
C PRO A 177 15.57 -10.80 -12.31
N LYS A 178 14.47 -11.20 -12.96
CA LYS A 178 13.85 -10.43 -14.04
C LYS A 178 13.39 -9.02 -13.60
N LEU A 179 13.08 -8.82 -12.33
CA LEU A 179 12.73 -7.49 -11.83
C LEU A 179 13.93 -6.53 -11.81
N ALA A 180 15.13 -7.03 -11.54
CA ALA A 180 16.36 -6.23 -11.63
C ALA A 180 16.69 -5.84 -13.08
N GLU A 181 16.21 -6.61 -14.07
CA GLU A 181 16.44 -6.34 -15.49
C GLU A 181 15.48 -5.29 -16.07
N VAL A 182 14.45 -4.86 -15.33
CA VAL A 182 13.50 -3.82 -15.74
C VAL A 182 14.20 -2.51 -16.13
N ARG A 183 15.42 -2.27 -15.64
CA ARG A 183 16.30 -1.17 -16.08
C ARG A 183 16.45 -1.07 -17.61
N ALA A 184 16.21 -2.15 -18.38
CA ALA A 184 16.28 -2.16 -19.83
C ALA A 184 15.30 -1.16 -20.49
N VAL A 185 14.16 -0.84 -19.85
CA VAL A 185 13.19 0.14 -20.36
C VAL A 185 13.77 1.55 -20.48
N ARG A 186 14.81 1.87 -19.72
CA ARG A 186 15.48 3.17 -19.82
C ARG A 186 16.20 3.38 -21.15
N GLY A 187 16.53 2.29 -21.86
CA GLY A 187 17.06 2.35 -23.22
C GLY A 187 16.08 2.92 -24.24
N LEU A 188 14.78 2.98 -23.93
CA LEU A 188 13.74 3.57 -24.77
C LEU A 188 13.83 5.10 -24.87
N LYS A 189 14.63 5.75 -24.02
CA LYS A 189 14.89 7.21 -23.98
C LYS A 189 13.63 8.07 -23.87
N VAL A 190 12.61 7.57 -23.20
CA VAL A 190 11.39 8.30 -22.82
C VAL A 190 11.34 8.50 -21.30
N PRO A 191 10.52 9.45 -20.81
CA PRO A 191 10.29 9.62 -19.39
C PRO A 191 9.96 8.31 -18.69
N THR A 192 10.71 7.99 -17.62
CA THR A 192 10.54 6.77 -16.83
C THR A 192 10.11 7.16 -15.42
N ILE A 193 8.99 6.62 -14.98
CA ILE A 193 8.37 6.90 -13.68
C ILE A 193 8.37 5.61 -12.85
N MET A 194 8.97 5.68 -11.67
CA MET A 194 9.03 4.59 -10.70
C MET A 194 7.97 4.82 -9.63
N LEU A 195 7.06 3.87 -9.44
CA LEU A 195 6.02 3.95 -8.43
C LEU A 195 6.27 2.93 -7.32
N THR A 196 6.10 3.36 -6.08
CA THR A 196 6.12 2.47 -4.93
C THR A 196 5.29 3.02 -3.78
N ALA A 197 4.84 2.14 -2.87
CA ALA A 197 4.20 2.55 -1.63
C ALA A 197 5.18 2.69 -0.48
N THR A 198 6.28 1.98 -0.55
CA THR A 198 7.25 1.86 0.54
C THR A 198 8.66 1.91 -0.04
N LEU A 199 9.37 2.96 0.28
CA LEU A 199 10.78 3.11 -0.05
C LEU A 199 11.43 3.90 1.08
N PRO A 200 12.16 3.24 1.98
CA PRO A 200 12.96 3.94 2.97
C PRO A 200 13.94 4.92 2.32
N VAL A 201 14.09 6.11 2.89
CA VAL A 201 15.00 7.13 2.34
C VAL A 201 16.42 6.60 2.24
N LEU A 202 16.83 5.78 3.21
CA LEU A 202 18.16 5.16 3.23
C LEU A 202 18.40 4.16 2.08
N LEU A 203 17.32 3.67 1.43
CA LEU A 203 17.40 2.71 0.32
C LEU A 203 17.17 3.35 -1.05
N GLU A 204 17.15 4.68 -1.13
CA GLU A 204 17.03 5.40 -2.40
C GLU A 204 18.19 5.11 -3.34
N PHE A 205 19.39 5.00 -2.78
CA PHE A 205 20.60 4.65 -3.54
C PHE A 205 20.54 3.24 -4.15
N GLU A 206 20.01 2.27 -3.41
CA GLU A 206 19.80 0.90 -3.89
C GLU A 206 18.80 0.86 -5.04
N LEU A 207 17.72 1.65 -4.93
CA LEU A 207 16.78 1.80 -6.04
C LEU A 207 17.46 2.42 -7.25
N GLU A 208 18.16 3.54 -7.10
CA GLU A 208 18.88 4.22 -8.20
C GLU A 208 19.89 3.28 -8.87
N ALA A 209 20.64 2.52 -8.09
CA ALA A 209 21.59 1.53 -8.59
C ALA A 209 20.89 0.42 -9.37
N SER A 210 19.76 -0.11 -8.85
CA SER A 210 18.99 -1.20 -9.49
C SER A 210 18.43 -0.81 -10.86
N ILE A 211 18.06 0.45 -11.03
CA ILE A 211 17.52 0.99 -12.27
C ILE A 211 18.57 1.69 -13.14
N ALA A 212 19.86 1.58 -12.79
CA ALA A 212 20.98 2.24 -13.45
C ALA A 212 20.78 3.77 -13.62
N ALA A 213 20.29 4.44 -12.58
CA ALA A 213 20.18 5.89 -12.49
C ALA A 213 21.38 6.47 -11.74
N GLN A 214 21.84 7.65 -12.15
CA GLN A 214 22.84 8.41 -11.37
C GLN A 214 22.16 9.27 -10.31
N ILE A 215 21.03 9.88 -10.65
CA ILE A 215 20.22 10.71 -9.79
C ILE A 215 18.76 10.56 -10.25
N ALA A 216 17.84 10.40 -9.30
CA ALA A 216 16.41 10.44 -9.54
C ALA A 216 15.78 11.71 -8.96
N GLN A 217 14.62 12.09 -9.50
CA GLN A 217 13.75 13.09 -8.87
C GLN A 217 12.75 12.36 -7.99
N TYR A 218 12.54 12.85 -6.76
CA TYR A 218 11.60 12.22 -5.81
C TYR A 218 10.41 13.12 -5.52
N ILE A 219 9.22 12.52 -5.53
CA ILE A 219 7.99 13.08 -4.95
C ILE A 219 7.51 12.06 -3.92
N ARG A 220 7.49 12.45 -2.64
CA ARG A 220 7.25 11.53 -1.52
C ARG A 220 6.14 12.05 -0.61
N ALA A 221 5.06 11.31 -0.49
CA ALA A 221 4.10 11.49 0.58
C ALA A 221 4.53 10.68 1.82
N VAL A 222 4.06 11.12 2.98
CA VAL A 222 4.26 10.38 4.23
C VAL A 222 3.51 9.04 4.17
N THR A 223 4.20 7.97 4.53
CA THR A 223 3.63 6.61 4.49
C THR A 223 2.87 6.25 5.78
N THR A 224 3.01 7.07 6.82
CA THR A 224 2.36 6.88 8.12
C THR A 224 0.83 6.85 8.00
N ARG A 225 0.22 5.83 8.60
CA ARG A 225 -1.23 5.62 8.64
C ARG A 225 -1.83 6.17 9.91
N VAL A 226 -2.57 7.28 9.83
CA VAL A 226 -3.14 8.00 10.99
C VAL A 226 -4.03 7.09 11.84
N LYS A 227 -4.91 6.31 11.22
CA LYS A 227 -5.92 5.47 11.88
C LYS A 227 -5.47 4.03 12.17
N THR A 228 -4.23 3.67 11.92
CA THR A 228 -3.72 2.34 12.22
C THR A 228 -3.07 2.31 13.60
N ARG A 229 -3.57 1.45 14.46
CA ARG A 229 -2.97 1.13 15.75
C ARG A 229 -1.99 -0.03 15.58
N TYR A 230 -0.74 0.20 15.91
CA TYR A 230 0.31 -0.82 15.87
C TYR A 230 0.50 -1.44 17.26
N MET A 231 0.53 -2.78 17.34
CA MET A 231 0.66 -3.53 18.59
C MET A 231 1.58 -4.74 18.42
N VAL A 232 2.22 -5.15 19.49
CA VAL A 232 3.03 -6.37 19.56
C VAL A 232 2.59 -7.21 20.75
N GLU A 233 2.11 -8.39 20.47
CA GLU A 233 1.78 -9.41 21.47
C GLU A 233 2.94 -10.40 21.59
N ARG A 234 3.30 -10.74 22.83
CA ARG A 234 4.34 -11.71 23.11
C ARG A 234 3.75 -13.00 23.68
N CYS A 235 4.18 -14.12 23.18
CA CYS A 235 3.78 -15.43 23.67
C CYS A 235 5.00 -16.25 24.13
N LYS A 236 4.74 -17.28 24.93
CA LYS A 236 5.79 -18.18 25.36
C LYS A 236 6.34 -19.00 24.19
N PRO A 237 7.62 -19.39 24.20
CA PRO A 237 8.17 -20.27 23.18
C PRO A 237 7.34 -21.56 23.03
N GLY A 238 7.02 -21.92 21.78
CA GLY A 238 6.20 -23.09 21.45
C GLY A 238 4.70 -22.89 21.54
N THR A 239 4.19 -21.67 21.87
CA THR A 239 2.75 -21.38 21.97
C THR A 239 2.28 -20.35 20.93
N LEU A 240 3.06 -20.10 19.87
CA LEU A 240 2.79 -19.06 18.89
C LEU A 240 1.44 -19.26 18.17
N GLU A 241 1.18 -20.46 17.67
CA GLU A 241 -0.05 -20.75 16.93
C GLU A 241 -1.27 -20.72 17.84
N GLU A 242 -1.16 -21.26 19.06
CA GLU A 242 -2.22 -21.21 20.05
C GLU A 242 -2.56 -19.76 20.44
N GLY A 243 -1.55 -18.93 20.68
CA GLY A 243 -1.73 -17.50 20.97
C GLY A 243 -2.38 -16.75 19.81
N ALA A 244 -1.95 -17.03 18.57
CA ALA A 244 -2.55 -16.45 17.36
C ALA A 244 -4.03 -16.86 17.20
N ILE A 245 -4.37 -18.13 17.42
CA ILE A 245 -5.74 -18.64 17.36
C ILE A 245 -6.63 -17.97 18.41
N GLN A 246 -6.14 -17.87 19.66
CA GLN A 246 -6.88 -17.21 20.75
C GLN A 246 -7.14 -15.74 20.43
N LEU A 247 -6.13 -15.02 19.95
CA LEU A 247 -6.25 -13.62 19.54
C LEU A 247 -7.26 -13.47 18.38
N CYS A 248 -7.14 -14.30 17.35
CA CYS A 248 -8.07 -14.29 16.21
C CYS A 248 -9.52 -14.59 16.63
N ARG A 249 -9.74 -15.56 17.52
CA ARG A 249 -11.08 -15.87 18.03
C ARG A 249 -11.68 -14.71 18.82
N ARG A 250 -10.86 -14.00 19.61
CA ARG A 250 -11.27 -12.78 20.31
C ARG A 250 -11.68 -11.70 19.31
N MET A 251 -10.85 -11.42 18.31
CA MET A 251 -11.10 -10.37 17.34
C MET A 251 -12.25 -10.70 16.39
N LYS A 252 -12.43 -11.97 16.00
CA LYS A 252 -13.52 -12.43 15.12
C LYS A 252 -14.89 -12.06 15.64
N LYS A 253 -15.10 -12.07 16.98
CA LYS A 253 -16.38 -11.68 17.61
C LYS A 253 -16.79 -10.23 17.31
N HIS A 254 -15.82 -9.36 17.03
CA HIS A 254 -16.03 -7.93 16.82
C HIS A 254 -15.96 -7.50 15.35
N LEU A 255 -15.62 -8.41 14.44
CA LEU A 255 -15.49 -8.06 13.01
C LEU A 255 -16.85 -7.78 12.35
N GLY A 256 -17.89 -8.57 12.64
CA GLY A 256 -19.15 -8.51 11.89
C GLY A 256 -18.88 -8.79 10.40
N LEU A 257 -19.38 -7.93 9.52
CA LEU A 257 -19.12 -8.00 8.07
C LEU A 257 -17.77 -7.40 7.64
N ARG A 258 -17.02 -6.82 8.58
CA ARG A 258 -15.67 -6.29 8.31
C ARG A 258 -14.69 -7.43 8.14
N LYS A 259 -13.53 -7.12 7.60
CA LYS A 259 -12.53 -8.11 7.19
C LYS A 259 -11.28 -8.04 8.05
N GLY A 260 -10.67 -9.21 8.28
CA GLY A 260 -9.37 -9.33 8.89
C GLY A 260 -8.46 -10.25 8.10
N VAL A 261 -7.16 -9.94 8.07
CA VAL A 261 -6.14 -10.76 7.42
C VAL A 261 -5.13 -11.25 8.45
N VAL A 262 -4.85 -12.55 8.42
CA VAL A 262 -3.84 -13.19 9.27
C VAL A 262 -2.69 -13.64 8.37
N TYR A 263 -1.56 -12.95 8.45
CA TYR A 263 -0.36 -13.30 7.69
C TYR A 263 0.44 -14.38 8.39
N SER A 264 0.76 -15.44 7.65
CA SER A 264 1.60 -16.55 8.09
C SER A 264 2.84 -16.71 7.22
N ARG A 265 3.91 -17.26 7.77
CA ARG A 265 5.19 -17.39 7.07
C ARG A 265 5.31 -18.60 6.16
N SER A 266 4.43 -19.59 6.29
CA SER A 266 4.46 -20.81 5.48
C SER A 266 3.07 -21.23 5.03
N ARG A 267 3.01 -21.99 3.93
CA ARG A 267 1.76 -22.56 3.40
C ARG A 267 1.12 -23.52 4.41
N THR A 268 1.92 -24.39 5.02
CA THR A 268 1.44 -25.35 6.03
C THR A 268 0.83 -24.64 7.24
N GLN A 269 1.49 -23.58 7.75
CA GLN A 269 0.96 -22.77 8.84
C GLN A 269 -0.31 -22.03 8.41
N CYS A 270 -0.36 -21.53 7.17
CA CYS A 270 -1.53 -20.85 6.60
C CYS A 270 -2.76 -21.77 6.62
N GLU A 271 -2.62 -22.98 6.10
CA GLU A 271 -3.70 -23.97 6.05
C GLU A 271 -4.10 -24.46 7.45
N GLY A 272 -3.11 -24.70 8.34
CA GLY A 272 -3.33 -25.13 9.71
C GLY A 272 -4.14 -24.11 10.51
N LEU A 273 -3.71 -22.84 10.51
CA LEU A 273 -4.42 -21.75 11.18
C LEU A 273 -5.83 -21.54 10.61
N ALA A 274 -5.99 -21.60 9.29
CA ALA A 274 -7.29 -21.43 8.65
C ALA A 274 -8.28 -22.52 9.05
N LYS A 275 -7.80 -23.77 9.16
CA LYS A 275 -8.59 -24.91 9.64
C LYS A 275 -9.06 -24.70 11.08
N GLU A 276 -8.17 -24.31 11.98
CA GLU A 276 -8.49 -24.06 13.39
C GLU A 276 -9.40 -22.84 13.61
N LEU A 277 -9.33 -21.85 12.72
CA LEU A 277 -10.15 -20.64 12.75
C LEU A 277 -11.46 -20.76 11.96
N GLU A 278 -11.66 -21.89 11.27
CA GLU A 278 -12.81 -22.12 10.40
C GLU A 278 -13.02 -20.92 9.45
N CYS A 279 -11.98 -20.62 8.65
CA CYS A 279 -11.99 -19.48 7.75
C CYS A 279 -11.24 -19.78 6.43
N ALA A 280 -11.38 -18.90 5.46
CA ALA A 280 -10.68 -18.99 4.19
C ALA A 280 -9.16 -18.89 4.34
N TYR A 281 -8.41 -19.44 3.37
CA TYR A 281 -6.97 -19.23 3.27
C TYR A 281 -6.55 -18.91 1.84
N TYR A 282 -5.40 -18.23 1.71
CA TYR A 282 -4.83 -17.80 0.44
C TYR A 282 -3.31 -17.94 0.42
N HIS A 283 -2.77 -18.70 -0.54
CA HIS A 283 -1.33 -18.75 -0.82
C HIS A 283 -1.07 -19.18 -2.27
N ALA A 284 0.10 -18.87 -2.81
CA ALA A 284 0.44 -19.08 -4.23
C ALA A 284 0.30 -20.51 -4.76
N GLY A 285 0.19 -21.52 -3.89
CA GLY A 285 0.03 -22.94 -4.26
C GLY A 285 -1.38 -23.48 -4.10
N ALA A 286 -2.36 -22.71 -3.67
CA ALA A 286 -3.73 -23.18 -3.49
C ALA A 286 -4.51 -23.14 -4.81
N VAL A 287 -5.34 -24.17 -5.06
CA VAL A 287 -6.05 -24.35 -6.33
C VAL A 287 -7.25 -23.40 -6.44
N ASP A 288 -8.01 -23.21 -5.36
CA ASP A 288 -9.29 -22.49 -5.38
C ASP A 288 -9.17 -21.07 -4.78
N ASN A 289 -8.04 -20.42 -5.03
CA ASN A 289 -7.74 -19.09 -4.45
C ASN A 289 -8.77 -18.02 -4.81
N GLU A 290 -9.24 -18.01 -6.06
CA GLU A 290 -10.18 -17.02 -6.55
C GLU A 290 -11.56 -17.16 -5.88
N GLU A 291 -12.07 -18.40 -5.78
CA GLU A 291 -13.37 -18.67 -5.14
C GLU A 291 -13.34 -18.35 -3.66
N ARG A 292 -12.28 -18.75 -2.94
CA ARG A 292 -12.11 -18.43 -1.52
C ARG A 292 -11.98 -16.94 -1.26
N LEU A 293 -11.23 -16.25 -2.10
CA LEU A 293 -11.08 -14.82 -2.01
C LEU A 293 -12.40 -14.10 -2.25
N GLN A 294 -13.14 -14.49 -3.29
CA GLN A 294 -14.44 -13.92 -3.60
C GLN A 294 -15.45 -14.14 -2.45
N SER A 295 -15.53 -15.35 -1.94
CA SER A 295 -16.37 -15.68 -0.78
C SER A 295 -16.02 -14.83 0.45
N TRP A 296 -14.72 -14.66 0.76
CA TRP A 296 -14.30 -13.80 1.86
C TRP A 296 -14.62 -12.32 1.60
N LEU A 297 -14.52 -11.86 0.35
CA LEU A 297 -14.87 -10.48 0.00
C LEU A 297 -16.36 -10.18 0.20
N GLU A 298 -17.23 -11.16 -0.04
CA GLU A 298 -18.68 -11.05 0.10
C GLU A 298 -19.15 -11.21 1.55
N ILE A 299 -18.61 -12.21 2.26
CA ILE A 299 -19.08 -12.57 3.60
C ILE A 299 -18.37 -11.77 4.70
N GLY A 300 -17.12 -11.36 4.47
CA GLY A 300 -16.27 -10.77 5.50
C GLY A 300 -15.62 -11.80 6.43
N GLY A 301 -15.24 -11.38 7.65
CA GLY A 301 -14.56 -12.23 8.61
C GLY A 301 -13.06 -12.36 8.37
N LEU A 302 -12.46 -13.47 8.78
CA LEU A 302 -11.01 -13.70 8.69
C LEU A 302 -10.63 -14.45 7.41
N ILE A 303 -9.45 -14.13 6.89
CA ILE A 303 -8.71 -14.94 5.93
C ILE A 303 -7.27 -15.14 6.45
N VAL A 304 -6.74 -16.35 6.36
CA VAL A 304 -5.32 -16.60 6.63
C VAL A 304 -4.57 -16.59 5.30
N ALA A 305 -3.46 -15.87 5.24
CA ALA A 305 -2.73 -15.74 3.99
C ALA A 305 -1.21 -15.75 4.19
N THR A 306 -0.49 -16.11 3.15
CA THR A 306 0.93 -15.75 3.02
C THR A 306 1.05 -14.38 2.34
N SER A 307 2.26 -13.84 2.23
CA SER A 307 2.55 -12.61 1.48
C SER A 307 1.98 -12.60 0.04
N ALA A 308 1.61 -13.77 -0.50
CA ALA A 308 0.97 -13.89 -1.81
C ALA A 308 -0.37 -13.12 -1.92
N LEU A 309 -1.14 -12.97 -0.83
CA LEU A 309 -2.34 -12.12 -0.82
C LEU A 309 -1.97 -10.65 -1.05
N GLY A 310 -0.69 -10.34 -0.86
CA GLY A 310 -0.12 -9.01 -0.91
C GLY A 310 -0.08 -8.34 -2.27
N THR A 311 -0.29 -9.01 -3.36
CA THR A 311 0.04 -8.48 -4.68
C THR A 311 -1.11 -7.72 -5.34
N GLY A 312 -1.20 -6.41 -5.07
CA GLY A 312 -1.87 -5.41 -5.95
C GLY A 312 -3.38 -5.42 -6.07
N VAL A 313 -4.10 -6.17 -5.25
CA VAL A 313 -5.56 -6.13 -5.19
C VAL A 313 -6.00 -5.20 -4.06
N ASP A 314 -7.01 -4.38 -4.32
CA ASP A 314 -7.65 -3.55 -3.32
C ASP A 314 -8.79 -4.31 -2.64
N PHE A 315 -8.67 -4.50 -1.34
CA PHE A 315 -9.69 -5.16 -0.54
C PHE A 315 -10.29 -4.16 0.46
N PRO A 316 -11.48 -3.61 0.20
CA PRO A 316 -12.12 -2.67 1.11
C PRO A 316 -12.60 -3.36 2.39
N GLY A 317 -12.67 -2.59 3.49
CA GLY A 317 -13.24 -3.05 4.75
C GLY A 317 -12.31 -3.93 5.60
N ILE A 318 -11.01 -3.96 5.33
CA ILE A 318 -10.04 -4.60 6.22
C ILE A 318 -9.77 -3.66 7.38
N VAL A 319 -10.05 -4.12 8.61
CA VAL A 319 -9.88 -3.38 9.86
C VAL A 319 -8.97 -4.09 10.87
N PHE A 320 -8.55 -5.31 10.55
CA PHE A 320 -7.70 -6.12 11.42
C PHE A 320 -6.62 -6.82 10.60
N ILE A 321 -5.37 -6.69 11.03
CA ILE A 321 -4.22 -7.40 10.47
C ILE A 321 -3.46 -8.07 11.62
N LEU A 322 -3.17 -9.35 11.49
CA LEU A 322 -2.31 -10.09 12.39
C LEU A 322 -1.14 -10.69 11.61
N HIS A 323 0.07 -10.41 12.03
CA HIS A 323 1.25 -11.14 11.58
C HIS A 323 1.61 -12.20 12.61
N VAL A 324 1.60 -13.46 12.19
CA VAL A 324 1.98 -14.61 13.02
C VAL A 324 3.47 -14.87 12.81
N ASP A 325 4.25 -14.62 13.84
CA ASP A 325 5.71 -14.54 13.84
C ASP A 325 6.25 -13.19 13.29
N LEU A 326 7.57 -13.02 13.38
CA LEU A 326 8.31 -11.84 12.93
C LEU A 326 8.10 -11.63 11.42
N PRO A 327 7.59 -10.47 10.96
CA PRO A 327 7.55 -10.15 9.54
C PRO A 327 8.94 -10.25 8.89
N TYR A 328 9.00 -10.49 7.59
CA TYR A 328 10.30 -10.63 6.90
C TYR A 328 11.12 -9.34 6.92
N SER A 329 10.45 -8.20 6.81
CA SER A 329 11.09 -6.89 6.76
C SER A 329 10.13 -5.79 7.20
N MET A 330 10.64 -4.58 7.44
CA MET A 330 9.81 -3.41 7.73
C MET A 330 9.00 -2.99 6.49
N ILE A 331 9.57 -3.14 5.30
CA ILE A 331 8.89 -2.83 4.03
C ILE A 331 7.68 -3.77 3.85
N ASP A 332 7.87 -5.09 4.02
CA ASP A 332 6.77 -6.06 3.92
C ASP A 332 5.69 -5.77 4.96
N PHE A 333 6.08 -5.54 6.22
CA PHE A 333 5.16 -5.19 7.29
C PHE A 333 4.34 -3.93 6.96
N ALA A 334 4.99 -2.89 6.47
CA ALA A 334 4.33 -1.64 6.10
C ALA A 334 3.34 -1.83 4.95
N GLN A 335 3.69 -2.65 3.95
CA GLN A 335 2.81 -2.97 2.82
C GLN A 335 1.61 -3.81 3.23
N GLU A 336 1.84 -4.86 4.02
CA GLU A 336 0.80 -5.76 4.49
C GLU A 336 -0.16 -5.05 5.46
N SER A 337 0.37 -4.32 6.44
CA SER A 337 -0.43 -3.45 7.33
C SER A 337 -1.17 -2.34 6.58
N GLY A 338 -0.55 -1.78 5.54
CA GLY A 338 -1.12 -0.74 4.70
C GLY A 338 -2.29 -1.15 3.82
N ARG A 339 -2.68 -2.44 3.81
CA ARG A 339 -3.88 -2.91 3.10
C ARG A 339 -5.17 -2.58 3.82
N ALA A 340 -5.10 -2.45 5.13
CA ALA A 340 -6.26 -2.10 5.96
C ALA A 340 -6.51 -0.58 6.00
N GLY A 341 -7.73 -0.17 6.32
CA GLY A 341 -8.10 1.21 6.55
C GLY A 341 -8.10 2.11 5.30
N ARG A 342 -8.34 1.57 4.12
CA ARG A 342 -8.28 2.34 2.86
C ARG A 342 -9.44 3.29 2.66
N ALA A 343 -10.59 3.02 3.28
CA ALA A 343 -11.75 3.92 3.30
C ALA A 343 -11.80 4.81 4.55
N GLY A 344 -10.71 4.82 5.35
CA GLY A 344 -10.60 5.67 6.53
C GLY A 344 -11.08 5.00 7.82
N GLU A 345 -11.20 3.68 7.82
CA GLU A 345 -11.55 2.90 9.02
C GLU A 345 -10.41 2.92 10.04
N ASP A 346 -10.76 2.78 11.31
CA ASP A 346 -9.80 2.46 12.37
C ASP A 346 -9.31 1.01 12.23
N VAL A 347 -8.00 0.80 12.36
CA VAL A 347 -7.33 -0.47 12.09
C VAL A 347 -6.50 -0.92 13.28
N ASP A 348 -6.57 -2.20 13.60
CA ASP A 348 -5.62 -2.88 14.48
C ASP A 348 -4.64 -3.71 13.64
N SER A 349 -3.34 -3.36 13.71
CA SER A 349 -2.24 -4.10 13.09
C SER A 349 -1.36 -4.68 14.19
N ILE A 350 -1.41 -5.99 14.36
CA ILE A 350 -0.79 -6.71 15.46
C ILE A 350 0.29 -7.66 14.94
N VAL A 351 1.42 -7.71 15.61
CA VAL A 351 2.42 -8.76 15.42
C VAL A 351 2.40 -9.63 16.66
N ILE A 352 2.18 -10.94 16.51
CA ILE A 352 2.38 -11.90 17.60
C ILE A 352 3.70 -12.63 17.40
N VAL A 353 4.55 -12.65 18.42
CA VAL A 353 5.91 -13.20 18.35
C VAL A 353 6.29 -13.90 19.65
N GLU A 354 7.06 -14.98 19.54
CA GLU A 354 7.60 -15.67 20.72
C GLU A 354 8.66 -14.82 21.44
N GLU A 355 8.66 -14.90 22.76
CA GLU A 355 9.73 -14.33 23.60
C GLU A 355 11.10 -14.89 23.17
N GLY A 356 12.12 -14.05 23.13
CA GLY A 356 13.48 -14.42 22.74
C GLY A 356 13.69 -14.65 21.23
N LYS A 357 12.65 -14.55 20.39
CA LYS A 357 12.77 -14.75 18.94
C LYS A 357 13.58 -13.63 18.28
N VAL A 358 13.27 -12.39 18.61
CA VAL A 358 13.92 -11.21 18.03
C VAL A 358 15.38 -11.14 18.44
N GLU A 359 15.68 -11.42 19.70
CA GLU A 359 17.05 -11.46 20.21
C GLU A 359 17.90 -12.51 19.49
N ARG A 360 17.32 -13.67 19.17
CA ARG A 360 17.98 -14.71 18.36
C ARG A 360 18.25 -14.25 16.93
N VAL A 361 17.34 -13.53 16.30
CA VAL A 361 17.51 -12.98 14.95
C VAL A 361 18.61 -11.92 14.96
N LEU A 362 18.58 -10.98 15.88
CA LEU A 362 19.57 -9.92 16.00
C LEU A 362 21.00 -10.46 16.29
N SER A 363 21.10 -11.51 17.12
CA SER A 363 22.40 -12.13 17.42
C SER A 363 22.99 -12.93 16.27
N SER A 364 22.19 -13.32 15.27
CA SER A 364 22.66 -14.05 14.09
C SER A 364 23.54 -13.22 13.15
N HIS A 365 23.54 -11.89 13.26
CA HIS A 365 24.30 -10.91 12.46
C HIS A 365 24.11 -11.03 10.93
N LYS A 366 23.12 -11.80 10.47
CA LYS A 366 22.91 -12.10 9.04
C LYS A 366 21.88 -11.19 8.36
N GLY A 367 21.07 -10.45 9.13
CA GLY A 367 19.99 -9.63 8.61
C GLY A 367 20.43 -8.30 8.01
N GLY A 368 19.77 -7.89 6.92
CA GLY A 368 19.90 -6.56 6.33
C GLY A 368 19.33 -5.45 7.22
N LEU A 369 19.51 -4.20 6.79
CA LEU A 369 18.98 -3.04 7.53
C LEU A 369 17.48 -3.14 7.76
N ASP A 370 16.71 -3.53 6.75
CA ASP A 370 15.25 -3.62 6.80
C ASP A 370 14.74 -4.66 7.81
N GLU A 371 15.43 -5.81 7.92
CA GLU A 371 15.16 -6.82 8.96
C GLU A 371 15.52 -6.32 10.36
N LYS A 372 16.59 -5.56 10.53
CA LYS A 372 16.93 -4.95 11.81
C LYS A 372 15.89 -3.94 12.25
N MET A 373 15.35 -3.17 11.33
CA MET A 373 14.33 -2.15 11.63
C MET A 373 12.99 -2.77 12.08
N ILE A 374 12.56 -3.89 11.52
CA ILE A 374 11.37 -4.59 12.04
C ILE A 374 11.64 -5.19 13.43
N CYS A 375 12.85 -5.67 13.69
CA CYS A 375 13.24 -6.11 15.03
C CYS A 375 13.19 -4.96 16.05
N GLU A 376 13.68 -3.77 15.69
CA GLU A 376 13.61 -2.57 16.53
C GLU A 376 12.16 -2.17 16.79
N PHE A 377 11.32 -2.15 15.75
CA PHE A 377 9.88 -1.89 15.89
C PHE A 377 9.20 -2.84 16.88
N ILE A 378 9.59 -4.12 16.90
CA ILE A 378 9.00 -5.12 17.81
C ILE A 378 9.54 -4.99 19.24
N THR A 379 10.80 -4.60 19.39
CA THR A 379 11.43 -4.55 20.73
C THR A 379 11.32 -3.19 21.40
N THR A 380 11.03 -2.13 20.68
CA THR A 380 10.91 -0.79 21.26
C THR A 380 9.89 -0.75 22.39
N LYS A 381 10.21 0.00 23.43
CA LYS A 381 9.29 0.36 24.53
C LYS A 381 8.68 1.75 24.33
N GLU A 382 9.13 2.46 23.30
CA GLU A 382 8.68 3.79 22.91
C GLU A 382 7.55 3.69 21.86
N CYS A 383 7.28 4.79 21.20
CA CYS A 383 6.26 4.87 20.14
C CYS A 383 6.67 4.04 18.90
N ARG A 384 5.91 2.98 18.60
CA ARG A 384 6.18 2.15 17.41
C ARG A 384 6.07 2.91 16.10
N ARG A 385 5.17 3.89 16.05
CA ARG A 385 5.00 4.75 14.89
C ARG A 385 6.26 5.57 14.60
N ARG A 386 6.95 6.04 15.64
CA ARG A 386 8.20 6.77 15.51
C ARG A 386 9.28 5.93 14.81
N VAL A 387 9.48 4.69 15.24
CA VAL A 387 10.45 3.78 14.60
C VAL A 387 10.12 3.59 13.11
N MET A 388 8.85 3.34 12.80
CA MET A 388 8.40 3.13 11.42
C MET A 388 8.56 4.38 10.56
N SER A 389 8.13 5.56 11.04
CA SER A 389 8.18 6.80 10.28
C SER A 389 9.59 7.33 10.07
N LEU A 390 10.47 7.18 11.06
CA LEU A 390 11.88 7.50 10.91
C LEU A 390 12.54 6.65 9.82
N TYR A 391 12.26 5.36 9.80
CA TYR A 391 12.85 4.48 8.79
C TYR A 391 12.27 4.72 7.39
N LEU A 392 10.95 4.73 7.24
CA LEU A 392 10.30 4.81 5.93
C LEU A 392 10.35 6.21 5.33
N ASP A 393 10.15 7.25 6.15
CA ASP A 393 9.90 8.61 5.68
C ASP A 393 11.01 9.60 6.08
N ASN A 394 11.98 9.16 6.89
CA ASN A 394 12.97 10.03 7.55
C ASN A 394 12.30 11.21 8.30
N LYS A 395 11.15 10.94 8.92
CA LYS A 395 10.35 11.91 9.68
C LYS A 395 10.03 11.33 11.05
N GLU A 396 10.20 12.13 12.08
CA GLU A 396 9.86 11.76 13.45
C GLU A 396 8.38 12.04 13.70
N ILE A 397 7.53 11.02 13.51
CA ILE A 397 6.09 11.11 13.72
C ILE A 397 5.70 10.13 14.82
N GLU A 398 5.14 10.66 15.90
CA GLU A 398 4.64 9.90 17.04
C GLU A 398 3.11 9.87 17.06
N CYS A 399 2.55 8.97 17.88
CA CYS A 399 1.10 8.90 18.10
C CYS A 399 0.51 10.17 18.74
N GLY A 400 1.34 11.01 19.35
CA GLY A 400 0.95 12.30 19.92
C GLY A 400 1.02 13.47 18.95
N SER A 401 1.57 13.29 17.74
CA SER A 401 1.74 14.38 16.77
C SER A 401 0.42 14.92 16.21
N ASP A 402 -0.65 14.14 16.27
CA ASP A 402 -2.01 14.53 15.85
C ASP A 402 -3.04 13.89 16.79
N THR A 403 -4.05 14.66 17.19
CA THR A 403 -5.13 14.20 18.07
C THR A 403 -5.99 13.08 17.47
N ASN A 404 -6.08 13.03 16.13
CA ASN A 404 -6.81 12.00 15.40
C ASN A 404 -5.99 10.72 15.18
N MET A 405 -4.74 10.70 15.63
CA MET A 405 -3.84 9.59 15.38
C MET A 405 -4.07 8.45 16.38
N ALA A 406 -4.31 7.25 15.84
CA ALA A 406 -4.47 6.05 16.65
C ALA A 406 -3.20 5.76 17.45
N LYS A 407 -3.33 5.57 18.77
CA LYS A 407 -2.20 5.30 19.67
C LYS A 407 -1.75 3.85 19.56
N CYS A 408 -0.45 3.61 19.43
CA CYS A 408 0.14 2.26 19.51
C CYS A 408 0.09 1.72 20.96
N ASP A 409 0.44 0.46 21.15
CA ASP A 409 0.48 -0.19 22.47
C ASP A 409 1.43 0.49 23.48
N GLY A 410 2.53 1.11 22.99
CA GLY A 410 3.45 1.90 23.82
C GLY A 410 2.91 3.28 24.25
N CYS A 411 1.91 3.82 23.53
CA CYS A 411 1.37 5.16 23.76
C CYS A 411 -0.10 5.18 24.21
N GLY A 412 -0.80 4.06 24.15
CA GLY A 412 -2.24 4.00 24.32
C GLY A 412 -2.72 3.01 25.38
N GLU A 413 -4.04 2.93 25.48
CA GLU A 413 -4.76 2.03 26.38
C GLU A 413 -4.93 0.61 25.80
N GLY A 414 -5.27 -0.37 26.65
CA GLY A 414 -5.30 -1.79 26.32
C GLY A 414 -6.34 -2.23 25.28
N LEU A 415 -7.44 -1.50 25.05
CA LEU A 415 -8.49 -1.92 24.13
C LEU A 415 -8.11 -1.65 22.67
N THR A 416 -8.36 -2.63 21.79
CA THR A 416 -8.20 -2.49 20.34
C THR A 416 -9.26 -1.55 19.74
N ALA A 417 -9.05 -1.08 18.51
CA ALA A 417 -10.04 -0.26 17.80
C ALA A 417 -11.33 -1.04 17.57
N LEU A 418 -11.22 -2.34 17.26
CA LEU A 418 -12.37 -3.23 17.10
C LEU A 418 -13.16 -3.38 18.39
N GLU A 419 -12.48 -3.63 19.52
CA GLU A 419 -13.14 -3.74 20.84
C GLU A 419 -13.84 -2.44 21.23
N ARG A 420 -13.18 -1.29 21.04
CA ARG A 420 -13.82 0.02 21.28
C ARG A 420 -15.06 0.25 20.41
N SER A 421 -14.99 -0.09 19.11
CA SER A 421 -16.13 0.06 18.22
C SER A 421 -17.29 -0.83 18.63
N TYR A 422 -17.01 -2.04 19.12
CA TYR A 422 -18.04 -2.96 19.62
C TYR A 422 -18.70 -2.42 20.89
N VAL A 423 -17.91 -1.96 21.87
CA VAL A 423 -18.43 -1.36 23.10
C VAL A 423 -19.32 -0.17 22.78
N ARG A 424 -18.90 0.71 21.88
CA ARG A 424 -19.70 1.86 21.44
C ARG A 424 -21.02 1.42 20.79
N ALA A 425 -20.96 0.47 19.84
CA ALA A 425 -22.16 -0.04 19.17
C ALA A 425 -23.12 -0.77 20.15
N ALA A 426 -22.60 -1.47 21.14
CA ALA A 426 -23.40 -2.11 22.18
C ALA A 426 -24.09 -1.06 23.06
N THR A 427 -23.39 0.01 23.44
CA THR A 427 -23.95 1.12 24.21
C THR A 427 -25.03 1.86 23.42
N GLU A 428 -24.77 2.15 22.11
CA GLU A 428 -25.78 2.78 21.23
C GLU A 428 -27.01 1.91 21.08
N ARG A 429 -26.86 0.58 20.92
CA ARG A 429 -27.97 -0.36 20.83
C ARG A 429 -28.79 -0.39 22.13
N GLN A 430 -28.13 -0.45 23.29
CA GLN A 430 -28.78 -0.41 24.56
C GLN A 430 -29.58 0.89 24.74
N LEU A 431 -29.02 2.03 24.36
CA LEU A 431 -29.71 3.30 24.41
C LEU A 431 -30.95 3.32 23.50
N VAL A 432 -30.86 2.75 22.30
CA VAL A 432 -32.01 2.62 21.38
C VAL A 432 -33.07 1.69 21.97
N GLU A 433 -32.68 0.54 22.55
CA GLU A 433 -33.61 -0.38 23.21
C GLU A 433 -34.32 0.29 24.39
N GLU A 434 -33.58 0.97 25.28
CA GLU A 434 -34.14 1.75 26.40
C GLU A 434 -35.13 2.83 25.90
N THR A 435 -34.76 3.57 24.83
CA THR A 435 -35.65 4.60 24.25
C THR A 435 -36.89 3.98 23.62
N LEU A 436 -36.77 2.82 22.95
CA LEU A 436 -37.93 2.11 22.40
C LEU A 436 -38.85 1.56 23.48
N ASP A 437 -38.31 1.08 24.59
CA ASP A 437 -39.12 0.64 25.77
C ASP A 437 -39.85 1.82 26.39
N GLU A 438 -39.20 2.96 26.59
CA GLU A 438 -39.85 4.19 27.05
C GLU A 438 -40.97 4.69 26.10
N LEU A 439 -40.77 4.54 24.78
CA LEU A 439 -41.79 4.88 23.78
C LEU A 439 -42.92 3.87 23.72
N SER A 440 -42.70 2.60 24.08
CA SER A 440 -43.75 1.57 24.12
C SER A 440 -44.75 1.80 25.24
N ASP A 441 -44.30 2.38 26.36
CA ASP A 441 -45.10 2.66 27.55
C ASP A 441 -45.69 4.09 27.56
N GLY A 442 -45.33 4.92 26.55
CA GLY A 442 -45.67 6.34 26.49
C GLY A 442 -46.24 6.83 25.15
N CYS A 443 -46.77 8.06 25.14
CA CYS A 443 -47.15 8.75 23.92
C CYS A 443 -45.93 9.33 23.22
N VAL A 444 -45.66 8.90 21.97
CA VAL A 444 -44.53 9.35 21.15
C VAL A 444 -44.48 10.88 21.01
N VAL A 445 -45.64 11.53 20.93
CA VAL A 445 -45.80 12.99 20.81
C VAL A 445 -45.30 13.67 22.12
N CYS A 446 -45.70 13.13 23.28
CA CYS A 446 -45.28 13.66 24.57
C CYS A 446 -43.77 13.48 24.81
N PHE A 447 -43.22 12.37 24.32
CA PHE A 447 -41.78 12.12 24.40
C PHE A 447 -40.97 13.13 23.59
N VAL A 448 -41.34 13.37 22.33
CA VAL A 448 -40.68 14.35 21.45
C VAL A 448 -40.83 15.78 22.01
N GLU A 449 -42.01 16.15 22.52
CA GLU A 449 -42.23 17.46 23.12
C GLU A 449 -41.44 17.68 24.43
N SER A 450 -41.18 16.62 25.18
CA SER A 450 -40.35 16.69 26.41
C SER A 450 -38.86 16.78 26.12
N ALA A 451 -38.40 16.18 25.03
CA ALA A 451 -36.98 16.22 24.63
C ALA A 451 -36.52 17.62 24.13
N ASP A 452 -37.47 18.45 23.65
CA ASP A 452 -37.16 19.79 23.13
C ASP A 452 -37.19 20.93 24.20
N LYS A 453 -37.40 20.60 25.47
CA LYS A 453 -37.28 21.62 26.54
C LYS A 453 -35.87 21.65 27.09
N PRO A 454 -35.14 22.75 26.86
CA PRO A 454 -33.87 22.96 27.58
C PRO A 454 -34.20 23.03 29.09
N SER A 455 -33.47 22.26 29.90
CA SER A 455 -33.47 22.38 31.33
C SER A 455 -33.09 23.82 31.69
N ILE A 456 -34.09 24.58 32.14
CA ILE A 456 -33.86 25.88 32.81
C ILE A 456 -33.61 25.49 34.28
N ASP A 457 -32.31 25.43 34.63
CA ASP A 457 -31.78 25.71 35.97
C ASP A 457 -30.37 26.28 35.85
#